data_d9fcce5f87ab1deeb08b0a67491fca28
#
_entry.id   d9fcce5f87ab1deeb08b0a67491fca28
#
_cell.length_a   1.000
_cell.length_b   1.000
_cell.length_c   1.000
_cell.angle_alpha   90.00
_cell.angle_beta   90.00
_cell.angle_gamma   90.00
#
_symmetry.space_group_name_H-M   'P 1'
#
loop_
_entity.id
_entity.type
_entity.pdbx_description
1 polymer ?
#
loop_
_entity_poly.entity_id
_entity_poly.type
_entity_poly.pdbx_seq_one_letter_code
_entity_poly.pdbx_strand_id
1 'polypeptide(L)'
;MARSAGKPPHEPTHASRELVKLHAMVGTPQEIIAKVLNIDSKTLRKHYRHELDVALSKANAQVGGALYNKAVKGDTAAAIFWLKTRAGFREQKEEAPTTPQSISIQLVDAVKP
;
A
#
# COMPACT_ATOMS: atom_id res chain seq x y z
N MET A 1 -0.45 -32.75 -19.02
CA MET A 1 -0.47 -32.62 -18.92
C MET A 1 -0.21 -32.28 -18.68
N ALA A 2 -0.19 -32.27 -18.69
CA ALA A 2 0.03 -32.01 -18.38
C ALA A 2 0.23 -31.42 -18.17
N ARG A 3 0.08 -31.40 -17.91
CA ARG A 3 0.26 -30.91 -17.67
C ARG A 3 0.86 -30.16 -17.51
N SER A 4 0.08 -29.58 -17.23
CA SER A 4 1.11 -28.93 -16.92
C SER A 4 2.32 -29.52 -17.25
N ALA A 5 2.30 -30.56 -17.44
CA ALA A 5 3.45 -31.20 -17.61
C ALA A 5 4.25 -30.62 -18.67
N GLY A 6 3.79 -30.12 -19.66
CA GLY A 6 4.59 -29.64 -20.68
C GLY A 6 5.13 -28.27 -20.47
N LYS A 7 4.78 -27.63 -19.36
CA LYS A 7 5.16 -26.28 -19.19
C LYS A 7 6.41 -26.19 -18.36
N PRO A 8 7.46 -25.56 -18.83
CA PRO A 8 8.67 -25.46 -18.00
C PRO A 8 8.43 -24.57 -16.80
N PRO A 9 9.20 -24.73 -15.77
CA PRO A 9 9.07 -23.86 -14.62
C PRO A 9 9.33 -22.42 -15.01
N HIS A 10 8.66 -21.54 -14.35
CA HIS A 10 8.88 -20.13 -14.61
C HIS A 10 10.29 -19.72 -14.18
N GLU A 11 10.95 -18.96 -15.02
CA GLU A 11 12.26 -18.45 -14.69
C GLU A 11 12.25 -16.95 -14.70
N PRO A 12 12.47 -16.31 -13.58
CA PRO A 12 12.51 -14.86 -13.54
C PRO A 12 13.67 -14.31 -14.35
N THR A 13 13.42 -13.23 -15.04
CA THR A 13 14.46 -12.52 -15.76
C THR A 13 14.55 -11.12 -15.19
N HIS A 14 15.57 -10.38 -15.59
CA HIS A 14 15.65 -9.00 -15.16
C HIS A 14 14.42 -8.23 -15.61
N ALA A 15 13.98 -8.45 -16.83
CA ALA A 15 12.82 -7.76 -17.36
C ALA A 15 11.56 -8.10 -16.56
N SER A 16 11.37 -9.38 -16.25
CA SER A 16 10.18 -9.75 -15.51
C SER A 16 10.22 -9.21 -14.08
N ARG A 17 11.40 -9.15 -13.47
CA ARG A 17 11.50 -8.59 -12.13
C ARG A 17 11.20 -7.11 -12.13
N GLU A 18 11.65 -6.37 -13.16
CA GLU A 18 11.34 -4.95 -13.24
C GLU A 18 9.86 -4.73 -13.48
N LEU A 19 9.23 -5.58 -14.27
CA LEU A 19 7.81 -5.46 -14.51
C LEU A 19 7.02 -5.69 -13.23
N VAL A 20 7.37 -6.72 -12.47
CA VAL A 20 6.70 -6.99 -11.21
C VAL A 20 6.92 -5.83 -10.24
N LYS A 21 8.14 -5.33 -10.19
CA LYS A 21 8.45 -4.21 -9.29
C LYS A 21 7.59 -3.00 -9.63
N LEU A 22 7.46 -2.67 -10.91
CA LEU A 22 6.68 -1.52 -11.31
C LEU A 22 5.21 -1.70 -10.94
N HIS A 23 4.66 -2.86 -11.21
CA HIS A 23 3.26 -3.12 -10.86
C HIS A 23 3.05 -3.10 -9.36
N ALA A 24 3.99 -3.65 -8.60
CA ALA A 24 3.86 -3.65 -7.16
C ALA A 24 3.93 -2.25 -6.60
N MET A 25 4.76 -1.41 -7.19
CA MET A 25 4.87 -0.03 -6.73
C MET A 25 3.56 0.73 -6.84
N VAL A 26 2.79 0.46 -7.89
CA VAL A 26 1.55 1.17 -8.07
C VAL A 26 0.36 0.41 -7.48
N GLY A 27 0.61 -0.69 -6.81
CA GLY A 27 -0.46 -1.38 -6.10
C GLY A 27 -1.32 -2.29 -6.94
N THR A 28 -0.83 -2.74 -8.11
CA THR A 28 -1.58 -3.65 -8.93
C THR A 28 -1.84 -4.95 -8.17
N PRO A 29 -3.05 -5.48 -8.17
CA PRO A 29 -3.33 -6.73 -7.46
C PRO A 29 -2.47 -7.87 -7.99
N GLN A 30 -2.08 -8.76 -7.10
CA GLN A 30 -1.18 -9.86 -7.48
C GLN A 30 -1.77 -10.74 -8.55
N GLU A 31 -3.07 -10.95 -8.53
CA GLU A 31 -3.70 -11.77 -9.56
C GLU A 31 -3.50 -11.19 -10.94
N ILE A 32 -3.53 -9.87 -11.03
CA ILE A 32 -3.34 -9.21 -12.31
C ILE A 32 -1.89 -9.30 -12.75
N ILE A 33 -0.97 -9.12 -11.83
CA ILE A 33 0.45 -9.22 -12.14
C ILE A 33 0.74 -10.63 -12.66
N ALA A 34 0.18 -11.63 -12.00
CA ALA A 34 0.41 -13.01 -12.41
C ALA A 34 -0.12 -13.23 -13.82
N LYS A 35 -1.27 -12.65 -14.14
CA LYS A 35 -1.81 -12.79 -15.48
C LYS A 35 -0.90 -12.15 -16.52
N VAL A 36 -0.33 -11.01 -16.20
CA VAL A 36 0.57 -10.33 -17.13
C VAL A 36 1.76 -11.22 -17.45
N LEU A 37 2.25 -11.96 -16.46
CA LEU A 37 3.38 -12.84 -16.66
C LEU A 37 2.96 -14.24 -17.10
N ASN A 38 1.66 -14.48 -17.17
CA ASN A 38 1.13 -15.78 -17.56
C ASN A 38 1.56 -16.89 -16.60
N ILE A 39 1.50 -16.61 -15.32
CA ILE A 39 1.78 -17.57 -14.27
C ILE A 39 0.68 -17.45 -13.23
N ASP A 40 0.61 -18.39 -12.30
CA ASP A 40 -0.40 -18.26 -11.28
C ASP A 40 0.13 -17.46 -10.09
N SER A 41 -0.76 -17.06 -9.22
CA SER A 41 -0.39 -16.19 -8.11
C SER A 41 0.60 -16.85 -7.15
N LYS A 42 0.50 -18.16 -7.00
CA LYS A 42 1.40 -18.86 -6.13
C LYS A 42 2.83 -18.80 -6.68
N THR A 43 2.98 -19.01 -7.98
CA THR A 43 4.28 -18.91 -8.62
C THR A 43 4.82 -17.49 -8.54
N LEU A 44 3.94 -16.51 -8.70
CA LEU A 44 4.35 -15.12 -8.57
C LEU A 44 4.92 -14.87 -7.18
N ARG A 45 4.21 -15.25 -6.15
CA ARG A 45 4.68 -15.04 -4.80
C ARG A 45 5.98 -15.78 -4.51
N LYS A 46 6.12 -16.95 -5.09
CA LYS A 46 7.32 -17.74 -4.86
C LYS A 46 8.56 -17.06 -5.42
N HIS A 47 8.47 -16.57 -6.65
CA HIS A 47 9.65 -16.06 -7.33
C HIS A 47 9.87 -14.56 -7.16
N TYR A 48 8.85 -13.81 -6.82
CA TYR A 48 8.95 -12.36 -6.80
C TYR A 48 8.56 -11.76 -5.46
N ARG A 49 8.68 -12.55 -4.40
CA ARG A 49 8.29 -12.06 -3.09
C ARG A 49 8.99 -10.75 -2.72
N HIS A 50 10.29 -10.70 -3.01
CA HIS A 50 11.04 -9.51 -2.67
C HIS A 50 10.50 -8.30 -3.43
N GLU A 51 10.28 -8.47 -4.73
CA GLU A 51 9.76 -7.36 -5.53
C GLU A 51 8.39 -6.94 -5.06
N LEU A 52 7.54 -7.92 -4.74
CA LEU A 52 6.20 -7.59 -4.30
C LEU A 52 6.19 -6.87 -2.96
N ASP A 53 7.04 -7.30 -2.05
CA ASP A 53 7.02 -6.73 -0.70
C ASP A 53 7.75 -5.41 -0.61
N VAL A 54 8.88 -5.31 -1.27
CA VAL A 54 9.75 -4.16 -1.06
C VAL A 54 9.37 -2.98 -1.93
N ALA A 55 8.96 -3.23 -3.17
CA ALA A 55 8.67 -2.13 -4.07
C ALA A 55 7.52 -1.28 -3.57
N LEU A 56 6.46 -1.92 -3.08
CA LEU A 56 5.33 -1.16 -2.57
C LEU A 56 5.73 -0.39 -1.32
N SER A 57 6.51 -1.01 -0.44
CA SER A 57 6.96 -0.33 0.76
C SER A 57 7.80 0.88 0.43
N LYS A 58 8.68 0.76 -0.56
CA LYS A 58 9.50 1.89 -0.94
C LYS A 58 8.66 2.99 -1.54
N ALA A 59 7.69 2.64 -2.38
CA ALA A 59 6.83 3.64 -2.97
C ALA A 59 6.03 4.35 -1.89
N ASN A 60 5.51 3.59 -0.94
CA ASN A 60 4.75 4.18 0.16
C ASN A 60 5.62 5.10 1.00
N ALA A 61 6.86 4.72 1.21
CA ALA A 61 7.78 5.56 1.99
C ALA A 61 8.05 6.89 1.27
N GLN A 62 8.20 6.83 -0.05
CA GLN A 62 8.45 8.05 -0.78
C GLN A 62 7.24 8.97 -0.78
N VAL A 63 6.07 8.43 -1.01
CA VAL A 63 4.87 9.25 -1.01
C VAL A 63 4.58 9.74 0.40
N GLY A 64 4.77 8.85 1.39
CA GLY A 64 4.58 9.24 2.78
C GLY A 64 5.51 10.36 3.18
N GLY A 65 6.77 10.28 2.74
CA GLY A 65 7.72 11.34 3.04
C GLY A 65 7.33 12.67 2.40
N ALA A 66 6.83 12.62 1.17
CA ALA A 66 6.38 13.83 0.51
C ALA A 66 5.16 14.41 1.23
N LEU A 67 4.25 13.56 1.64
CA LEU A 67 3.08 13.99 2.38
C LEU A 67 3.48 14.62 3.71
N TYR A 68 4.40 13.97 4.41
CA TYR A 68 4.89 14.50 5.67
C TYR A 68 5.51 15.88 5.48
N ASN A 69 6.37 16.01 4.48
CA ASN A 69 7.01 17.29 4.24
C ASN A 69 6.00 18.38 3.93
N LYS A 70 4.99 18.04 3.16
CA LYS A 70 3.97 19.01 2.82
C LYS A 70 3.16 19.40 4.04
N ALA A 71 2.84 18.43 4.87
CA ALA A 71 2.06 18.68 6.07
C ALA A 71 2.79 19.60 7.04
N VAL A 72 4.09 19.33 7.26
CA VAL A 72 4.84 20.14 8.22
C VAL A 72 5.11 21.54 7.69
N LYS A 73 5.01 21.71 6.38
CA LYS A 73 5.18 23.04 5.84
C LYS A 73 3.89 23.85 5.85
N GLY A 74 2.84 23.29 6.34
CA GLY A 74 1.63 24.07 6.53
C GLY A 74 0.46 23.70 5.65
N ASP A 75 0.56 22.67 4.82
CA ASP A 75 -0.56 22.30 3.98
C ASP A 75 -1.62 21.63 4.83
N THR A 76 -2.77 22.26 4.96
CA THR A 76 -3.81 21.77 5.83
C THR A 76 -4.37 20.43 5.38
N ALA A 77 -4.60 20.27 4.08
CA ALA A 77 -5.13 19.01 3.59
C ALA A 77 -4.19 17.87 3.86
N ALA A 78 -2.89 18.09 3.66
CA ALA A 78 -1.90 17.06 3.93
C ALA A 78 -1.85 16.71 5.40
N ALA A 79 -1.95 17.72 6.26
CA ALA A 79 -1.91 17.48 7.70
C ALA A 79 -3.14 16.69 8.15
N ILE A 80 -4.30 17.03 7.63
CA ILE A 80 -5.51 16.31 7.98
C ILE A 80 -5.42 14.86 7.52
N PHE A 81 -4.94 14.65 6.28
CA PHE A 81 -4.82 13.30 5.77
C PHE A 81 -3.85 12.48 6.61
N TRP A 82 -2.74 13.09 6.99
CA TRP A 82 -1.74 12.39 7.81
C TRP A 82 -2.34 11.99 9.15
N LEU A 83 -3.04 12.92 9.80
CA LEU A 83 -3.61 12.61 11.10
C LEU A 83 -4.66 11.52 11.02
N LYS A 84 -5.46 11.54 9.97
CA LYS A 84 -6.48 10.51 9.84
C LYS A 84 -5.92 9.15 9.52
N THR A 85 -4.87 9.09 8.73
CA THR A 85 -4.41 7.80 8.24
C THR A 85 -3.20 7.28 8.99
N ARG A 86 -2.30 8.16 9.42
CA ARG A 86 -1.06 7.71 10.03
C ARG A 86 -1.07 7.82 11.53
N ALA A 87 -1.70 8.84 12.06
CA ALA A 87 -1.71 9.02 13.49
C ALA A 87 -2.90 8.41 14.16
N GLY A 88 -3.83 7.84 13.41
CA GLY A 88 -4.95 7.16 14.00
C GLY A 88 -6.11 8.03 14.40
N PHE A 89 -6.07 9.31 14.06
CA PHE A 89 -7.21 10.16 14.34
C PHE A 89 -8.25 9.90 13.30
N ARG A 90 -9.44 9.50 13.72
CA ARG A 90 -10.47 9.18 12.80
C ARG A 90 -11.68 9.97 13.06
N GLU A 91 -12.49 10.13 12.05
CA GLU A 91 -13.78 10.70 12.27
C GLU A 91 -14.63 9.70 12.94
N GLN A 92 -15.52 10.18 13.83
CA GLN A 92 -16.26 9.29 14.60
C GLN A 92 -17.34 8.60 13.89
N LYS A 93 -17.74 9.05 12.79
CA LYS A 93 -18.91 8.56 12.24
C LYS A 93 -18.87 7.12 11.94
N GLU A 94 -17.79 6.59 11.65
CA GLU A 94 -17.79 5.29 11.33
C GLU A 94 -18.00 4.41 12.35
N GLU A 95 -17.44 4.56 13.30
CA GLU A 95 -17.58 3.64 14.30
C GLU A 95 -18.37 4.03 15.18
N ALA A 96 -18.74 4.61 15.12
CA ALA A 96 -19.35 4.89 16.07
C ALA A 96 -19.69 4.68 16.82
N PRO A 97 -19.98 4.53 17.05
CA PRO A 97 -20.44 4.66 18.00
C PRO A 97 -19.80 4.74 19.04
N THR A 98 -19.33 4.63 19.26
CA THR A 98 -18.79 4.58 20.20
C THR A 98 -18.15 5.34 20.64
N THR A 99 -17.86 5.71 20.74
CA THR A 99 -17.29 6.41 21.25
C THR A 99 -16.75 7.06 21.17
N PRO A 100 -16.46 7.32 21.14
CA PRO A 100 -15.79 7.98 21.25
C PRO A 100 -15.58 8.93 21.01
N GLN A 101 -15.86 9.10 20.51
CA GLN A 101 -15.72 10.00 20.43
C GLN A 101 -15.10 10.68 20.96
N SER A 102 -15.14 10.18 21.34
CA SER A 102 -14.62 11.00 22.26
C SER A 102 -13.26 11.37 21.98
N ILE A 103 -12.45 10.59 21.39
CA ILE A 103 -11.14 11.01 21.17
C ILE A 103 -11.04 12.14 20.25
N SER A 104 -11.73 12.13 19.18
CA SER A 104 -11.65 13.23 18.32
C SER A 104 -12.14 14.44 18.97
N ILE A 105 -13.12 14.32 19.80
CA ILE A 105 -13.61 15.45 20.47
C ILE A 105 -12.63 16.02 21.39
N GLN A 106 -11.90 15.19 22.08
CA GLN A 106 -10.94 15.70 22.96
C GLN A 106 -9.86 16.40 22.24
N LEU A 107 -9.49 15.91 21.10
CA LEU A 107 -8.50 16.59 20.35
C LEU A 107 -8.98 17.94 19.94
N VAL A 108 -10.19 18.04 19.53
CA VAL A 108 -10.73 19.29 19.16
C VAL A 108 -10.76 20.22 20.31
N ASP A 109 -11.15 19.72 21.44
CA ASP A 109 -11.16 20.57 22.60
C ASP A 109 -9.79 21.05 22.92
N ALA A 110 -8.82 20.23 22.79
CA ALA A 110 -7.48 20.67 23.10
C ALA A 110 -7.02 21.69 22.12
N VAL A 111 -7.45 21.59 20.92
CA VAL A 111 -7.03 22.50 19.98
C VAL A 111 -7.84 23.71 19.95
N LYS A 112 -9.08 23.62 20.16
CA LYS A 112 -9.87 24.69 20.04
C LYS A 112 -9.82 25.44 21.17
N PRO A 113 -9.69 25.48 21.95
CA PRO A 113 -9.64 26.32 23.00
C PRO A 113 -10.23 26.77 23.44
#